data_079c2458c551e15a5bbb7b5f2d3d0f08
#
_entry.id   079c2458c551e15a5bbb7b5f2d3d0f08
#
_cell.length_a   1.000
_cell.length_b   1.000
_cell.length_c   1.000
_cell.angle_alpha   90.00
_cell.angle_beta   90.00
_cell.angle_gamma   90.00
#
_symmetry.space_group_name_H-M   'P 1'
#
loop_
_entity.id
_entity.type
_entity.pdbx_description
1 polymer ?
#
loop_
_entity_poly.entity_id
_entity_poly.type
_entity_poly.pdbx_seq_one_letter_code
_entity_poly.pdbx_strand_id
1 'polypeptide(L)'
;MLTLLIIICAVILFFAVFEDYIEEKYKWFSFILIAICLMMYAGLRPVGFDRDSHNYYINFIHSDTTELMEPAFLLISSICYHIVQDVHSLFLVFATIGVSLVFISIKRLTPLKFLPILVYMMNLYPLHELTQIRAGVASGLFLFSLIYISEGKKIFAFVCILLACFFHISALVLLPILFLSNKPFSWKWRLALNAAVPVCVVFYYLDIDFITLIPISFISEKIELYKHVNDFGDIEKARLMSPFPLIKIFFFVYLTYFADTIKEYVSSTYLLIKVLGISIVAYFAFASFPIMSMRLSELYGIVEIVTFPCLIFTISPKIVGRLFVCIIALIELIYNLAINQLLNFDA
;
A
#
# COMPACT_ATOMS: atom_id res chain seq x y z
N MET A 1 6.53 -22.54 3.98
CA MET A 1 6.15 -21.20 3.49
C MET A 1 7.37 -20.36 3.07
N LEU A 2 8.43 -20.21 3.89
CA LEU A 2 9.59 -19.36 3.57
C LEU A 2 10.28 -19.73 2.24
N THR A 3 10.58 -21.03 2.01
CA THR A 3 11.21 -21.49 0.76
C THR A 3 10.41 -21.09 -0.48
N LEU A 4 9.08 -21.25 -0.42
CA LEU A 4 8.20 -20.87 -1.53
C LEU A 4 8.19 -19.35 -1.75
N LEU A 5 8.19 -18.55 -0.66
CA LEU A 5 8.30 -17.09 -0.73
C LEU A 5 9.60 -16.68 -1.45
N ILE A 6 10.74 -17.27 -1.06
CA ILE A 6 12.04 -16.99 -1.68
C ILE A 6 12.03 -17.36 -3.17
N ILE A 7 11.44 -18.49 -3.54
CA ILE A 7 11.34 -18.92 -4.95
C ILE A 7 10.50 -17.92 -5.74
N ILE A 8 9.34 -17.51 -5.23
CA ILE A 8 8.48 -16.51 -5.88
C ILE A 8 9.23 -15.19 -6.04
N CYS A 9 9.90 -14.71 -4.99
CA CYS A 9 10.72 -13.49 -5.04
C CYS A 9 11.82 -13.59 -6.10
N ALA A 10 12.54 -14.71 -6.17
CA ALA A 10 13.61 -14.92 -7.14
C ALA A 10 13.08 -14.93 -8.58
N VAL A 11 11.92 -15.56 -8.82
CA VAL A 11 11.27 -15.57 -10.13
C VAL A 11 10.84 -14.16 -10.53
N ILE A 12 10.20 -13.40 -9.64
CA ILE A 12 9.78 -12.02 -9.93
C ILE A 12 11.00 -11.13 -10.18
N LEU A 13 12.07 -11.28 -9.37
CA LEU A 13 13.33 -10.55 -9.55
C LEU A 13 13.94 -10.83 -10.92
N PHE A 14 13.99 -12.10 -11.34
CA PHE A 14 14.46 -12.47 -12.67
C PHE A 14 13.66 -11.76 -13.77
N PHE A 15 12.33 -11.82 -13.71
CA PHE A 15 11.49 -11.16 -14.69
C PHE A 15 11.64 -9.62 -14.64
N ALA A 16 11.80 -9.02 -13.46
CA ALA A 16 11.98 -7.58 -13.30
C ALA A 16 13.29 -7.08 -13.92
N VAL A 17 14.39 -7.84 -13.78
CA VAL A 17 15.70 -7.48 -14.35
C VAL A 17 15.70 -7.65 -15.86
N PHE A 18 15.15 -8.77 -16.37
CA PHE A 18 15.22 -9.16 -17.77
C PHE A 18 13.98 -8.79 -18.60
N GLU A 19 13.05 -7.99 -18.08
CA GLU A 19 11.78 -7.64 -18.72
C GLU A 19 11.93 -7.20 -20.18
N ASP A 20 12.96 -6.41 -20.50
CA ASP A 20 13.16 -5.85 -21.85
C ASP A 20 13.56 -6.94 -22.88
N TYR A 21 14.09 -8.08 -22.43
CA TYR A 21 14.55 -9.19 -23.28
C TYR A 21 13.50 -10.28 -23.49
N ILE A 22 12.34 -10.17 -22.82
CA ILE A 22 11.27 -11.17 -22.87
C ILE A 22 10.24 -10.73 -23.92
N GLU A 23 9.79 -11.65 -24.77
CA GLU A 23 8.72 -11.39 -25.72
C GLU A 23 7.39 -11.08 -25.02
N GLU A 24 6.59 -10.20 -25.59
CA GLU A 24 5.33 -9.73 -25.01
C GLU A 24 4.34 -10.86 -24.67
N LYS A 25 4.28 -11.93 -25.47
CA LYS A 25 3.45 -13.10 -25.20
C LYS A 25 3.83 -13.77 -23.87
N TYR A 26 5.12 -13.96 -23.63
CA TYR A 26 5.61 -14.60 -22.41
C TYR A 26 5.52 -13.66 -21.21
N LYS A 27 5.66 -12.33 -21.41
CA LYS A 27 5.40 -11.34 -20.34
C LYS A 27 3.96 -11.46 -19.83
N TRP A 28 2.98 -11.53 -20.71
CA TRP A 28 1.57 -11.63 -20.31
C TRP A 28 1.26 -12.96 -19.62
N PHE A 29 1.77 -14.06 -20.14
CA PHE A 29 1.61 -15.37 -19.50
C PHE A 29 2.21 -15.38 -18.10
N SER A 30 3.47 -14.92 -17.95
CA SER A 30 4.15 -14.87 -16.66
C SER A 30 3.48 -13.90 -15.69
N PHE A 31 2.98 -12.75 -16.16
CA PHE A 31 2.26 -11.78 -15.36
C PHE A 31 1.01 -12.40 -14.71
N ILE A 32 0.21 -13.13 -15.49
CA ILE A 32 -0.98 -13.83 -14.98
C ILE A 32 -0.59 -14.97 -14.05
N LEU A 33 0.42 -15.75 -14.41
CA LEU A 33 0.87 -16.87 -13.59
C LEU A 33 1.38 -16.39 -12.22
N ILE A 34 2.16 -15.32 -12.18
CA ILE A 34 2.64 -14.71 -10.92
C ILE A 34 1.44 -14.23 -10.08
N ALA A 35 0.43 -13.60 -10.69
CA ALA A 35 -0.77 -13.20 -9.96
C ALA A 35 -1.45 -14.40 -9.28
N ILE A 36 -1.66 -15.49 -10.02
CA ILE A 36 -2.26 -16.72 -9.48
C ILE A 36 -1.39 -17.30 -8.35
N CYS A 37 -0.07 -17.36 -8.53
CA CYS A 37 0.85 -17.86 -7.50
C CYS A 37 0.76 -17.01 -6.22
N LEU A 38 0.67 -15.68 -6.32
CA LEU A 38 0.52 -14.80 -5.18
C LEU A 38 -0.84 -14.97 -4.50
N MET A 39 -1.94 -15.10 -5.26
CA MET A 39 -3.27 -15.38 -4.71
C MET A 39 -3.28 -16.70 -3.92
N MET A 40 -2.72 -17.76 -4.50
CA MET A 40 -2.64 -19.07 -3.86
C MET A 40 -1.74 -19.05 -2.63
N TYR A 41 -0.59 -18.37 -2.70
CA TYR A 41 0.31 -18.24 -1.56
C TYR A 41 -0.36 -17.52 -0.36
N ALA A 42 -1.08 -16.42 -0.63
CA ALA A 42 -1.80 -15.70 0.43
C ALA A 42 -3.03 -16.47 0.92
N GLY A 43 -3.79 -17.09 0.01
CA GLY A 43 -5.02 -17.80 0.35
C GLY A 43 -4.81 -19.09 1.13
N LEU A 44 -3.70 -19.80 0.87
CA LEU A 44 -3.42 -21.11 1.49
C LEU A 44 -2.39 -21.04 2.64
N ARG A 45 -2.07 -19.82 3.12
CA ARG A 45 -1.16 -19.66 4.24
C ARG A 45 -1.74 -20.23 5.54
N PRO A 46 -0.93 -20.84 6.42
CA PRO A 46 -1.39 -21.34 7.69
C PRO A 46 -1.91 -20.21 8.60
N VAL A 47 -2.88 -20.51 9.45
CA VAL A 47 -3.28 -19.62 10.55
C VAL A 47 -2.12 -19.51 11.54
N GLY A 48 -1.78 -18.28 11.97
CA GLY A 48 -0.60 -18.01 12.80
C GLY A 48 0.66 -17.67 12.01
N PHE A 49 0.63 -17.78 10.67
CA PHE A 49 1.74 -17.39 9.81
C PHE A 49 2.03 -15.89 9.83
N ASP A 50 1.01 -15.08 10.05
CA ASP A 50 1.08 -13.63 10.20
C ASP A 50 0.39 -13.18 11.50
N ARG A 51 0.57 -11.90 11.85
CA ARG A 51 0.09 -11.35 13.13
C ARG A 51 -1.45 -11.33 13.26
N ASP A 52 -2.18 -11.24 12.15
CA ASP A 52 -3.63 -11.01 12.17
C ASP A 52 -4.46 -12.25 11.80
N SER A 53 -3.87 -13.29 11.20
CA SER A 53 -4.59 -14.45 10.70
C SER A 53 -5.34 -15.21 11.79
N HIS A 54 -4.80 -15.24 13.03
CA HIS A 54 -5.49 -15.86 14.16
C HIS A 54 -6.76 -15.10 14.54
N ASN A 55 -6.72 -13.76 14.52
CA ASN A 55 -7.88 -12.91 14.76
C ASN A 55 -8.93 -13.07 13.67
N TYR A 56 -8.51 -13.20 12.41
CA TYR A 56 -9.43 -13.49 11.31
C TYR A 56 -10.07 -14.86 11.45
N TYR A 57 -9.33 -15.87 11.89
CA TYR A 57 -9.88 -17.21 12.16
C TYR A 57 -10.95 -17.19 13.27
N ILE A 58 -10.69 -16.49 14.37
CA ILE A 58 -11.68 -16.34 15.46
C ILE A 58 -12.94 -15.64 14.94
N ASN A 59 -12.79 -14.53 14.22
CA ASN A 59 -13.93 -13.80 13.65
C ASN A 59 -14.67 -14.58 12.55
N PHE A 60 -13.99 -15.47 11.84
CA PHE A 60 -14.58 -16.38 10.88
C PHE A 60 -15.52 -17.40 11.55
N ILE A 61 -15.08 -18.02 12.64
CA ILE A 61 -15.89 -18.99 13.39
C ILE A 61 -17.11 -18.30 14.02
N HIS A 62 -16.96 -17.05 14.43
CA HIS A 62 -18.02 -16.25 15.06
C HIS A 62 -18.67 -15.26 14.11
N SER A 63 -18.68 -15.55 12.80
CA SER A 63 -19.14 -14.63 11.76
C SER A 63 -20.58 -14.12 11.95
N ASP A 64 -21.44 -14.94 12.58
CA ASP A 64 -22.85 -14.60 12.81
C ASP A 64 -23.09 -13.75 14.08
N THR A 65 -22.09 -13.63 14.96
CA THR A 65 -22.21 -12.93 16.26
C THR A 65 -21.25 -11.76 16.40
N THR A 66 -20.29 -11.61 15.50
CA THR A 66 -19.28 -10.56 15.54
C THR A 66 -19.81 -9.30 14.86
N GLU A 67 -19.91 -8.20 15.62
CA GLU A 67 -20.32 -6.87 15.09
C GLU A 67 -19.12 -5.92 14.90
N LEU A 68 -17.91 -6.34 15.27
CA LEU A 68 -16.73 -5.47 15.34
C LEU A 68 -15.95 -5.32 14.03
N MET A 69 -16.39 -6.01 12.97
CA MET A 69 -15.71 -6.01 11.67
C MET A 69 -16.50 -5.24 10.62
N GLU A 70 -15.82 -4.79 9.56
CA GLU A 70 -16.46 -4.10 8.46
C GLU A 70 -17.44 -4.99 7.68
N PRO A 71 -18.49 -4.38 7.07
CA PRO A 71 -19.59 -5.12 6.43
C PRO A 71 -19.16 -6.11 5.36
N ALA A 72 -18.14 -5.76 4.53
CA ALA A 72 -17.65 -6.66 3.49
C ALA A 72 -16.95 -7.90 4.09
N PHE A 73 -16.23 -7.73 5.20
CA PHE A 73 -15.61 -8.86 5.91
C PHE A 73 -16.70 -9.79 6.47
N LEU A 74 -17.69 -9.26 7.15
CA LEU A 74 -18.79 -10.05 7.75
C LEU A 74 -19.55 -10.84 6.68
N LEU A 75 -19.90 -10.18 5.57
CA LEU A 75 -20.62 -10.82 4.47
C LEU A 75 -19.81 -11.98 3.86
N ILE A 76 -18.56 -11.73 3.49
CA ILE A 76 -17.70 -12.73 2.84
C ILE A 76 -17.40 -13.87 3.83
N SER A 77 -17.11 -13.53 5.10
CA SER A 77 -16.83 -14.50 6.15
C SER A 77 -18.04 -15.44 6.38
N SER A 78 -19.25 -14.89 6.51
CA SER A 78 -20.48 -15.68 6.66
C SER A 78 -20.73 -16.59 5.45
N ILE A 79 -20.60 -16.08 4.23
CA ILE A 79 -20.73 -16.90 3.01
C ILE A 79 -19.71 -18.05 3.01
N CYS A 80 -18.42 -17.75 3.27
CA CYS A 80 -17.36 -18.77 3.29
C CYS A 80 -17.58 -19.80 4.41
N TYR A 81 -18.04 -19.36 5.58
CA TYR A 81 -18.30 -20.22 6.72
C TYR A 81 -19.45 -21.22 6.42
N HIS A 82 -20.57 -20.74 5.85
CA HIS A 82 -21.73 -21.59 5.59
C HIS A 82 -21.53 -22.52 4.37
N ILE A 83 -20.73 -22.13 3.37
CA ILE A 83 -20.58 -22.91 2.13
C ILE A 83 -19.36 -23.84 2.21
N VAL A 84 -18.20 -23.34 2.67
CA VAL A 84 -16.91 -24.08 2.59
C VAL A 84 -16.46 -24.58 3.94
N GLN A 85 -16.79 -23.88 5.02
CA GLN A 85 -16.43 -24.21 6.41
C GLN A 85 -14.89 -24.23 6.68
N ASP A 86 -14.11 -23.54 5.82
CA ASP A 86 -12.67 -23.44 5.92
C ASP A 86 -12.24 -21.98 5.78
N VAL A 87 -11.46 -21.48 6.75
CA VAL A 87 -10.96 -20.09 6.78
C VAL A 87 -10.07 -19.76 5.58
N HIS A 88 -9.41 -20.76 4.98
CA HIS A 88 -8.61 -20.54 3.78
C HIS A 88 -9.46 -20.04 2.60
N SER A 89 -10.75 -20.37 2.56
CA SER A 89 -11.67 -19.81 1.58
C SER A 89 -11.82 -18.28 1.73
N LEU A 90 -11.90 -17.79 2.96
CA LEU A 90 -11.90 -16.35 3.26
C LEU A 90 -10.60 -15.69 2.80
N PHE A 91 -9.45 -16.24 3.19
CA PHE A 91 -8.14 -15.73 2.79
C PHE A 91 -7.98 -15.70 1.26
N LEU A 92 -8.42 -16.77 0.58
CA LEU A 92 -8.34 -16.87 -0.87
C LEU A 92 -9.22 -15.83 -1.58
N VAL A 93 -10.44 -15.58 -1.08
CA VAL A 93 -11.33 -14.55 -1.64
C VAL A 93 -10.70 -13.17 -1.50
N PHE A 94 -10.21 -12.80 -0.31
CA PHE A 94 -9.56 -11.50 -0.08
C PHE A 94 -8.30 -11.35 -0.94
N ALA A 95 -7.42 -12.36 -0.98
CA ALA A 95 -6.22 -12.35 -1.80
C ALA A 95 -6.56 -12.25 -3.31
N THR A 96 -7.60 -12.95 -3.77
CA THR A 96 -8.03 -12.87 -5.17
C THR A 96 -8.48 -11.47 -5.53
N ILE A 97 -9.27 -10.81 -4.68
CA ILE A 97 -9.74 -9.45 -4.92
C ILE A 97 -8.55 -8.47 -4.86
N GLY A 98 -7.74 -8.49 -3.78
CA GLY A 98 -6.64 -7.56 -3.57
C GLY A 98 -5.59 -7.64 -4.66
N VAL A 99 -5.03 -8.83 -4.90
CA VAL A 99 -4.02 -9.05 -5.95
C VAL A 99 -4.56 -8.70 -7.33
N SER A 100 -5.83 -9.07 -7.66
CA SER A 100 -6.42 -8.71 -8.95
C SER A 100 -6.49 -7.21 -9.16
N LEU A 101 -6.94 -6.45 -8.16
CA LEU A 101 -7.03 -4.99 -8.22
C LEU A 101 -5.66 -4.35 -8.43
N VAL A 102 -4.63 -4.81 -7.71
CA VAL A 102 -3.26 -4.33 -7.88
C VAL A 102 -2.72 -4.65 -9.27
N PHE A 103 -2.87 -5.88 -9.77
CA PHE A 103 -2.37 -6.28 -11.07
C PHE A 103 -3.08 -5.55 -12.23
N ILE A 104 -4.40 -5.38 -12.14
CA ILE A 104 -5.16 -4.58 -13.12
C ILE A 104 -4.70 -3.12 -13.09
N SER A 105 -4.45 -2.57 -11.90
CA SER A 105 -3.97 -1.20 -11.74
C SER A 105 -2.56 -1.01 -12.32
N ILE A 106 -1.64 -1.93 -12.05
CA ILE A 106 -0.30 -1.93 -12.66
C ILE A 106 -0.41 -1.90 -14.19
N LYS A 107 -1.21 -2.82 -14.76
CA LYS A 107 -1.45 -2.90 -16.21
C LYS A 107 -1.95 -1.57 -16.82
N ARG A 108 -2.78 -0.84 -16.07
CA ARG A 108 -3.44 0.40 -16.56
C ARG A 108 -2.61 1.66 -16.31
N LEU A 109 -1.83 1.70 -15.23
CA LEU A 109 -1.12 2.89 -14.79
C LEU A 109 0.31 3.00 -15.33
N THR A 110 0.95 1.89 -15.71
CA THR A 110 2.35 1.89 -16.16
C THR A 110 2.58 0.90 -17.30
N PRO A 111 3.53 1.18 -18.21
CA PRO A 111 3.96 0.21 -19.22
C PRO A 111 4.80 -0.94 -18.65
N LEU A 112 5.34 -0.79 -17.43
CA LEU A 112 6.14 -1.80 -16.75
C LEU A 112 5.24 -2.86 -16.13
N LYS A 113 5.67 -4.12 -16.17
CA LYS A 113 4.92 -5.25 -15.60
C LYS A 113 5.58 -5.77 -14.33
N PHE A 114 6.82 -6.23 -14.43
CA PHE A 114 7.46 -7.00 -13.35
C PHE A 114 8.14 -6.16 -12.29
N LEU A 115 8.68 -5.00 -12.65
CA LEU A 115 9.31 -4.12 -11.67
C LEU A 115 8.29 -3.57 -10.65
N PRO A 116 7.06 -3.15 -11.04
CA PRO A 116 5.98 -2.85 -10.11
C PRO A 116 5.56 -4.04 -9.24
N ILE A 117 5.48 -5.26 -9.82
CA ILE A 117 5.18 -6.47 -9.06
C ILE A 117 6.27 -6.75 -8.03
N LEU A 118 7.55 -6.53 -8.37
CA LEU A 118 8.66 -6.69 -7.44
C LEU A 118 8.53 -5.74 -6.26
N VAL A 119 8.29 -4.44 -6.50
CA VAL A 119 8.08 -3.45 -5.43
C VAL A 119 6.87 -3.82 -4.57
N TYR A 120 5.77 -4.25 -5.19
CA TYR A 120 4.60 -4.75 -4.46
C TYR A 120 4.93 -5.93 -3.57
N MET A 121 5.58 -6.96 -4.11
CA MET A 121 5.92 -8.19 -3.41
C MET A 121 6.86 -7.96 -2.23
N MET A 122 7.83 -7.06 -2.39
CA MET A 122 8.87 -6.82 -1.38
C MET A 122 8.41 -5.91 -0.24
N ASN A 123 7.42 -5.06 -0.48
CA ASN A 123 6.95 -4.07 0.50
C ASN A 123 5.51 -4.35 0.96
N LEU A 124 4.54 -4.15 0.09
CA LEU A 124 3.13 -4.08 0.47
C LEU A 124 2.40 -5.44 0.50
N TYR A 125 2.83 -6.41 -0.29
CA TYR A 125 2.18 -7.72 -0.32
C TYR A 125 2.24 -8.46 1.02
N PRO A 126 3.39 -8.54 1.74
CA PRO A 126 3.42 -9.14 3.07
C PRO A 126 2.52 -8.44 4.07
N LEU A 127 2.41 -7.14 3.98
CA LEU A 127 1.57 -6.33 4.87
C LEU A 127 0.09 -6.45 4.52
N HIS A 128 -0.27 -6.26 3.24
CA HIS A 128 -1.66 -6.13 2.81
C HIS A 128 -2.33 -7.48 2.52
N GLU A 129 -1.65 -8.40 1.83
CA GLU A 129 -2.31 -9.65 1.41
C GLU A 129 -2.12 -10.79 2.43
N LEU A 130 -1.04 -10.74 3.24
CA LEU A 130 -0.80 -11.76 4.24
C LEU A 130 -1.29 -11.32 5.64
N THR A 131 -1.10 -10.05 6.02
CA THR A 131 -1.42 -9.58 7.38
C THR A 131 -2.75 -8.80 7.40
N GLN A 132 -2.83 -7.65 6.76
CA GLN A 132 -3.97 -6.73 6.83
C GLN A 132 -4.92 -6.90 5.64
N ILE A 133 -5.52 -8.09 5.44
CA ILE A 133 -6.27 -8.44 4.22
C ILE A 133 -7.39 -7.45 3.86
N ARG A 134 -8.07 -6.86 4.86
CA ARG A 134 -9.11 -5.85 4.66
C ARG A 134 -8.55 -4.55 4.10
N ALA A 135 -7.45 -4.06 4.70
CA ALA A 135 -6.73 -2.88 4.23
C ALA A 135 -6.09 -3.11 2.86
N GLY A 136 -5.66 -4.36 2.57
CA GLY A 136 -5.13 -4.76 1.27
C GLY A 136 -6.13 -4.54 0.14
N VAL A 137 -7.36 -5.07 0.29
CA VAL A 137 -8.43 -4.83 -0.70
C VAL A 137 -8.77 -3.34 -0.80
N ALA A 138 -8.86 -2.62 0.32
CA ALA A 138 -9.14 -1.18 0.31
C ALA A 138 -8.06 -0.38 -0.42
N SER A 139 -6.78 -0.71 -0.20
CA SER A 139 -5.64 -0.10 -0.91
C SER A 139 -5.64 -0.43 -2.40
N GLY A 140 -5.96 -1.68 -2.77
CA GLY A 140 -6.14 -2.09 -4.16
C GLY A 140 -7.25 -1.32 -4.87
N LEU A 141 -8.42 -1.14 -4.22
CA LEU A 141 -9.52 -0.31 -4.73
C LEU A 141 -9.11 1.16 -4.86
N PHE A 142 -8.32 1.67 -3.91
CA PHE A 142 -7.78 3.02 -4.00
C PHE A 142 -6.83 3.17 -5.19
N LEU A 143 -5.86 2.29 -5.36
CA LEU A 143 -4.96 2.32 -6.51
C LEU A 143 -5.74 2.25 -7.83
N PHE A 144 -6.77 1.41 -7.89
CA PHE A 144 -7.68 1.31 -9.04
C PHE A 144 -8.48 2.58 -9.27
N SER A 145 -8.90 3.29 -8.21
CA SER A 145 -9.63 4.57 -8.32
C SER A 145 -8.80 5.67 -8.98
N LEU A 146 -7.45 5.64 -8.79
CA LEU A 146 -6.55 6.63 -9.38
C LEU A 146 -6.54 6.59 -10.91
N ILE A 147 -6.85 5.44 -11.52
CA ILE A 147 -7.05 5.32 -12.96
C ILE A 147 -8.18 6.27 -13.39
N TYR A 148 -9.31 6.18 -12.72
CA TYR A 148 -10.48 7.00 -13.04
C TYR A 148 -10.28 8.49 -12.73
N ILE A 149 -9.55 8.82 -11.65
CA ILE A 149 -9.20 10.21 -11.37
C ILE A 149 -8.31 10.77 -12.49
N SER A 150 -7.33 9.99 -12.97
CA SER A 150 -6.44 10.41 -14.04
C SER A 150 -7.17 10.63 -15.37
N GLU A 151 -8.23 9.87 -15.61
CA GLU A 151 -9.13 9.98 -16.77
C GLU A 151 -10.23 11.05 -16.59
N GLY A 152 -10.30 11.72 -15.43
CA GLY A 152 -11.35 12.71 -15.11
C GLY A 152 -12.72 12.11 -14.74
N LYS A 153 -12.82 10.78 -14.59
CA LYS A 153 -14.05 10.04 -14.28
C LYS A 153 -14.29 9.96 -12.77
N LYS A 154 -14.51 11.09 -12.11
CA LYS A 154 -14.56 11.21 -10.66
C LYS A 154 -15.67 10.39 -9.98
N ILE A 155 -16.80 10.16 -10.66
CA ILE A 155 -17.91 9.35 -10.11
C ILE A 155 -17.45 7.89 -9.94
N PHE A 156 -16.78 7.30 -10.93
CA PHE A 156 -16.25 5.94 -10.81
C PHE A 156 -15.17 5.84 -9.73
N ALA A 157 -14.31 6.85 -9.61
CA ALA A 157 -13.33 6.92 -8.53
C ALA A 157 -14.01 7.00 -7.15
N PHE A 158 -15.06 7.79 -7.00
CA PHE A 158 -15.84 7.89 -5.78
C PHE A 158 -16.46 6.54 -5.41
N VAL A 159 -17.06 5.82 -6.37
CA VAL A 159 -17.62 4.48 -6.13
C VAL A 159 -16.53 3.51 -5.67
N CYS A 160 -15.34 3.53 -6.27
CA CYS A 160 -14.23 2.67 -5.83
C CYS A 160 -13.81 2.98 -4.39
N ILE A 161 -13.70 4.27 -4.01
CA ILE A 161 -13.34 4.67 -2.64
C ILE A 161 -14.47 4.30 -1.66
N LEU A 162 -15.73 4.45 -2.05
CA LEU A 162 -16.87 4.06 -1.24
C LEU A 162 -16.86 2.54 -0.99
N LEU A 163 -16.60 1.74 -2.04
CA LEU A 163 -16.42 0.29 -1.90
C LEU A 163 -15.23 -0.04 -0.98
N ALA A 164 -14.12 0.70 -1.07
CA ALA A 164 -12.98 0.52 -0.17
C ALA A 164 -13.38 0.70 1.32
N CYS A 165 -14.30 1.63 1.62
CA CYS A 165 -14.81 1.84 2.98
C CYS A 165 -15.59 0.64 3.53
N PHE A 166 -16.24 -0.16 2.67
CA PHE A 166 -16.92 -1.39 3.09
C PHE A 166 -15.94 -2.48 3.53
N PHE A 167 -14.71 -2.49 2.96
CA PHE A 167 -13.65 -3.41 3.37
C PHE A 167 -12.83 -2.87 4.53
N HIS A 168 -12.61 -1.55 4.57
CA HIS A 168 -11.85 -0.92 5.65
C HIS A 168 -12.27 0.54 5.84
N ILE A 169 -12.90 0.81 6.96
CA ILE A 169 -13.53 2.13 7.24
C ILE A 169 -12.52 3.28 7.17
N SER A 170 -11.24 3.04 7.48
CA SER A 170 -10.20 4.06 7.37
C SER A 170 -10.02 4.60 5.94
N ALA A 171 -10.54 3.90 4.91
CA ALA A 171 -10.53 4.38 3.53
C ALA A 171 -11.34 5.67 3.32
N LEU A 172 -12.17 6.11 4.26
CA LEU A 172 -12.82 7.43 4.22
C LEU A 172 -11.82 8.59 4.07
N VAL A 173 -10.60 8.44 4.60
CA VAL A 173 -9.55 9.46 4.46
C VAL A 173 -9.09 9.67 3.02
N LEU A 174 -9.44 8.74 2.10
CA LEU A 174 -9.10 8.83 0.68
C LEU A 174 -10.04 9.77 -0.11
N LEU A 175 -11.20 10.13 0.44
CA LEU A 175 -12.17 10.98 -0.27
C LEU A 175 -11.59 12.33 -0.76
N PRO A 176 -10.72 13.04 -0.03
CA PRO A 176 -10.11 14.28 -0.52
C PRO A 176 -9.32 14.13 -1.80
N ILE A 177 -8.84 12.92 -2.14
CA ILE A 177 -8.10 12.66 -3.37
C ILE A 177 -8.94 12.93 -4.63
N LEU A 178 -10.26 12.85 -4.55
CA LEU A 178 -11.17 13.19 -5.64
C LEU A 178 -11.04 14.64 -6.14
N PHE A 179 -10.51 15.52 -5.28
CA PHE A 179 -10.24 16.93 -5.64
C PHE A 179 -8.90 17.12 -6.34
N LEU A 180 -8.04 16.10 -6.35
CA LEU A 180 -6.79 16.15 -7.09
C LEU A 180 -7.02 16.06 -8.60
N SER A 181 -6.06 16.57 -9.34
CA SER A 181 -6.02 16.49 -10.80
C SER A 181 -4.67 16.03 -11.29
N ASN A 182 -4.66 15.37 -12.45
CA ASN A 182 -3.44 14.95 -13.12
C ASN A 182 -2.84 16.10 -13.99
N LYS A 183 -2.86 17.34 -13.46
CA LYS A 183 -2.23 18.52 -14.08
C LYS A 183 -0.80 18.68 -13.56
N PRO A 184 0.09 19.29 -14.37
CA PRO A 184 1.45 19.61 -13.95
C PRO A 184 1.51 20.32 -12.61
N PHE A 185 2.64 20.17 -11.93
CA PHE A 185 2.85 20.84 -10.65
C PHE A 185 2.93 22.36 -10.84
N SER A 186 2.01 23.11 -10.24
CA SER A 186 2.24 24.53 -10.03
C SER A 186 3.33 24.75 -9.00
N TRP A 187 3.99 25.92 -9.02
CA TRP A 187 4.99 26.28 -8.01
C TRP A 187 4.41 26.23 -6.57
N LYS A 188 3.13 26.57 -6.43
CA LYS A 188 2.41 26.50 -5.14
C LYS A 188 2.31 25.07 -4.60
N TRP A 189 2.02 24.09 -5.46
CA TRP A 189 1.99 22.70 -5.08
C TRP A 189 3.38 22.17 -4.68
N ARG A 190 4.41 22.52 -5.44
CA ARG A 190 5.79 22.15 -5.11
C ARG A 190 6.20 22.74 -3.75
N LEU A 191 5.90 24.01 -3.53
CA LEU A 191 6.18 24.68 -2.25
C LEU A 191 5.39 24.04 -1.10
N ALA A 192 4.09 23.82 -1.27
CA ALA A 192 3.22 23.28 -0.23
C ALA A 192 3.68 21.88 0.23
N LEU A 193 3.94 20.95 -0.71
CA LEU A 193 4.36 19.60 -0.38
C LEU A 193 5.78 19.56 0.22
N ASN A 194 6.72 20.36 -0.30
CA ASN A 194 8.08 20.39 0.22
C ASN A 194 8.18 21.10 1.58
N ALA A 195 7.32 22.09 1.85
CA ALA A 195 7.26 22.79 3.13
C ALA A 195 6.47 22.01 4.19
N ALA A 196 5.50 21.19 3.79
CA ALA A 196 4.63 20.46 4.72
C ALA A 196 5.43 19.53 5.65
N VAL A 197 6.40 18.79 5.13
CA VAL A 197 7.20 17.85 5.92
C VAL A 197 8.01 18.58 7.02
N PRO A 198 8.85 19.60 6.71
CA PRO A 198 9.54 20.38 7.75
C PRO A 198 8.59 21.00 8.79
N VAL A 199 7.44 21.52 8.35
CA VAL A 199 6.44 22.09 9.26
C VAL A 199 5.89 21.03 10.20
N CYS A 200 5.54 19.85 9.71
CA CYS A 200 5.07 18.74 10.54
C CYS A 200 6.15 18.27 11.53
N VAL A 201 7.42 18.20 11.11
CA VAL A 201 8.53 17.86 12.00
C VAL A 201 8.69 18.89 13.13
N VAL A 202 8.61 20.19 12.81
CA VAL A 202 8.67 21.25 13.83
C VAL A 202 7.52 21.10 14.82
N PHE A 203 6.29 20.87 14.36
CA PHE A 203 5.13 20.72 15.24
C PHE A 203 5.24 19.47 16.12
N TYR A 204 5.78 18.38 15.60
CA TYR A 204 6.06 17.19 16.40
C TYR A 204 7.01 17.47 17.58
N TYR A 205 8.11 18.20 17.33
CA TYR A 205 9.05 18.57 18.41
C TYR A 205 8.54 19.64 19.36
N LEU A 206 7.52 20.41 18.96
CA LEU A 206 6.83 21.38 19.83
C LEU A 206 5.63 20.75 20.58
N ASP A 207 5.42 19.43 20.45
CA ASP A 207 4.26 18.71 21.00
C ASP A 207 2.91 19.31 20.55
N ILE A 208 2.85 19.86 19.34
CA ILE A 208 1.62 20.41 18.75
C ILE A 208 0.97 19.34 17.89
N ASP A 209 -0.14 18.78 18.35
CA ASP A 209 -0.91 17.78 17.63
C ASP A 209 -1.88 18.43 16.64
N PHE A 210 -1.67 18.24 15.35
CA PHE A 210 -2.60 18.73 14.30
C PHE A 210 -4.03 18.22 14.47
N ILE A 211 -4.19 17.04 15.04
CA ILE A 211 -5.49 16.37 15.20
C ILE A 211 -6.38 17.15 16.18
N THR A 212 -5.78 17.73 17.23
CA THR A 212 -6.53 18.51 18.22
C THR A 212 -7.11 19.81 17.65
N LEU A 213 -6.61 20.24 16.48
CA LEU A 213 -7.12 21.39 15.74
C LEU A 213 -8.33 21.06 14.86
N ILE A 214 -8.68 19.77 14.68
CA ILE A 214 -9.82 19.34 13.88
C ILE A 214 -11.03 19.10 14.78
N PRO A 215 -12.07 19.95 14.76
CA PRO A 215 -13.22 19.84 15.66
C PRO A 215 -14.24 18.79 15.14
N ILE A 216 -13.84 17.52 15.06
CA ILE A 216 -14.71 16.41 14.65
C ILE A 216 -14.78 15.41 15.80
N SER A 217 -15.96 15.27 16.42
CA SER A 217 -16.19 14.39 17.57
C SER A 217 -15.79 12.94 17.33
N PHE A 218 -16.06 12.40 16.15
CA PHE A 218 -15.66 11.04 15.76
C PHE A 218 -14.14 10.82 15.75
N ILE A 219 -13.38 11.87 15.42
CA ILE A 219 -11.91 11.82 15.44
C ILE A 219 -11.41 11.86 16.88
N SER A 220 -12.01 12.67 17.74
CA SER A 220 -11.62 12.79 19.15
C SER A 220 -11.82 11.47 19.91
N GLU A 221 -12.93 10.75 19.70
CA GLU A 221 -13.17 9.43 20.30
C GLU A 221 -12.10 8.40 19.88
N LYS A 222 -11.74 8.37 18.59
CA LYS A 222 -10.66 7.48 18.11
C LYS A 222 -9.30 7.90 18.65
N ILE A 223 -9.04 9.18 18.81
CA ILE A 223 -7.79 9.69 19.42
C ILE A 223 -7.66 9.25 20.87
N GLU A 224 -8.73 9.35 21.65
CA GLU A 224 -8.73 8.87 23.02
C GLU A 224 -8.45 7.37 23.09
N LEU A 225 -9.08 6.59 22.20
CA LEU A 225 -8.80 5.16 22.09
C LEU A 225 -7.33 4.89 21.77
N TYR A 226 -6.72 5.62 20.81
CA TYR A 226 -5.30 5.47 20.48
C TYR A 226 -4.36 5.97 21.58
N LYS A 227 -4.73 7.02 22.34
CA LYS A 227 -3.97 7.45 23.53
C LYS A 227 -3.95 6.35 24.58
N HIS A 228 -5.10 5.74 24.89
CA HIS A 228 -5.17 4.63 25.83
C HIS A 228 -4.35 3.41 25.36
N VAL A 229 -4.34 3.08 24.08
CA VAL A 229 -3.50 1.99 23.55
C VAL A 229 -2.00 2.32 23.67
N ASN A 230 -1.61 3.57 23.46
CA ASN A 230 -0.22 4.02 23.66
C ASN A 230 0.21 4.00 25.13
N ASP A 231 -0.72 4.24 26.08
CA ASP A 231 -0.45 4.18 27.52
C ASP A 231 -0.27 2.74 28.03
N PHE A 232 -0.81 1.73 27.33
CA PHE A 232 -0.76 0.31 27.70
C PHE A 232 0.36 -0.49 27.03
N GLY A 233 1.10 0.07 26.10
CA GLY A 233 2.16 -0.64 25.39
C GLY A 233 3.36 0.23 25.09
N ASP A 234 4.54 -0.39 25.06
CA ASP A 234 5.80 0.19 24.61
C ASP A 234 5.77 0.48 23.09
N ILE A 235 4.73 1.15 22.59
CA ILE A 235 4.67 1.57 21.19
C ILE A 235 5.63 2.75 21.06
N GLU A 236 6.82 2.45 20.54
CA GLU A 236 7.81 3.47 20.26
C GLU A 236 7.20 4.59 19.40
N LYS A 237 7.42 5.83 19.81
CA LYS A 237 7.06 7.02 19.02
C LYS A 237 7.57 6.85 17.59
N ALA A 238 6.82 7.35 16.62
CA ALA A 238 7.22 7.27 15.21
C ALA A 238 8.65 7.80 15.04
N ARG A 239 9.54 6.96 14.50
CA ARG A 239 10.95 7.32 14.30
C ARG A 239 11.07 8.21 13.07
N LEU A 240 10.86 9.52 13.24
CA LEU A 240 10.89 10.49 12.15
C LEU A 240 12.19 10.47 11.34
N MET A 241 13.31 10.24 12.03
CA MET A 241 14.65 10.20 11.42
C MET A 241 15.10 8.78 11.07
N SER A 242 14.17 7.83 10.97
CA SER A 242 14.53 6.50 10.46
C SER A 242 14.87 6.54 8.95
N PRO A 243 15.69 5.61 8.45
CA PRO A 243 16.12 5.64 7.06
C PRO A 243 14.99 5.63 6.03
N PHE A 244 13.92 4.87 6.28
CA PHE A 244 12.85 4.68 5.28
C PHE A 244 12.03 5.94 4.99
N PRO A 245 11.49 6.69 5.97
CA PRO A 245 10.84 7.98 5.69
C PRO A 245 11.76 8.96 4.97
N LEU A 246 13.06 9.01 5.32
CA LEU A 246 14.02 9.88 4.65
C LEU A 246 14.28 9.46 3.19
N ILE A 247 14.38 8.17 2.92
CA ILE A 247 14.48 7.62 1.56
C ILE A 247 13.23 7.98 0.76
N LYS A 248 12.02 7.84 1.33
CA LYS A 248 10.77 8.23 0.65
C LYS A 248 10.73 9.72 0.31
N ILE A 249 11.20 10.60 1.20
CA ILE A 249 11.33 12.04 0.91
C ILE A 249 12.28 12.28 -0.26
N PHE A 250 13.47 11.64 -0.24
CA PHE A 250 14.42 11.77 -1.33
C PHE A 250 13.83 11.34 -2.67
N PHE A 251 13.14 10.18 -2.72
CA PHE A 251 12.46 9.72 -3.93
C PHE A 251 11.36 10.67 -4.38
N PHE A 252 10.57 11.19 -3.45
CA PHE A 252 9.52 12.14 -3.77
C PHE A 252 10.08 13.40 -4.45
N VAL A 253 11.14 13.98 -3.88
CA VAL A 253 11.81 15.17 -4.45
C VAL A 253 12.37 14.84 -5.84
N TYR A 254 13.06 13.71 -5.97
CA TYR A 254 13.63 13.23 -7.24
C TYR A 254 12.52 13.04 -8.31
N LEU A 255 11.46 12.29 -8.00
CA LEU A 255 10.36 12.04 -8.92
C LEU A 255 9.61 13.34 -9.29
N THR A 256 9.51 14.29 -8.36
CA THR A 256 8.91 15.61 -8.64
C THR A 256 9.76 16.41 -9.61
N TYR A 257 11.09 16.32 -9.50
CA TYR A 257 12.02 16.99 -10.43
C TYR A 257 11.93 16.40 -11.84
N PHE A 258 11.86 15.07 -11.95
CA PHE A 258 11.80 14.35 -13.23
C PHE A 258 10.35 14.05 -13.70
N ALA A 259 9.33 14.67 -13.09
CA ALA A 259 7.93 14.37 -13.39
C ALA A 259 7.55 14.54 -14.86
N ASP A 260 8.11 15.54 -15.54
CA ASP A 260 7.83 15.82 -16.95
C ASP A 260 8.42 14.73 -17.86
N THR A 261 9.63 14.24 -17.56
CA THR A 261 10.25 13.10 -18.26
C THR A 261 9.46 11.81 -18.05
N ILE A 262 9.05 11.52 -16.81
CA ILE A 262 8.28 10.32 -16.48
C ILE A 262 6.91 10.35 -17.15
N LYS A 263 6.30 11.53 -17.27
CA LYS A 263 5.00 11.75 -17.90
C LYS A 263 4.95 11.26 -19.36
N GLU A 264 6.06 11.25 -20.08
CA GLU A 264 6.14 10.72 -21.44
C GLU A 264 5.83 9.21 -21.49
N TYR A 265 6.08 8.48 -20.40
CA TYR A 265 5.87 7.03 -20.28
C TYR A 265 4.64 6.66 -19.46
N VAL A 266 4.32 7.45 -18.44
CA VAL A 266 3.25 7.18 -17.47
C VAL A 266 2.26 8.34 -17.45
N SER A 267 1.09 8.14 -18.04
CA SER A 267 0.10 9.21 -18.23
C SER A 267 -0.42 9.83 -16.92
N SER A 268 -0.42 9.12 -15.82
CA SER A 268 -0.94 9.52 -14.49
C SER A 268 0.13 10.10 -13.54
N THR A 269 1.35 10.36 -14.02
CA THR A 269 2.52 10.74 -13.23
C THR A 269 2.26 11.84 -12.20
N TYR A 270 1.69 12.96 -12.61
CA TYR A 270 1.50 14.10 -11.68
C TYR A 270 0.53 13.76 -10.54
N LEU A 271 -0.52 12.98 -10.83
CA LEU A 271 -1.46 12.52 -9.81
C LEU A 271 -0.77 11.58 -8.81
N LEU A 272 -0.05 10.57 -9.33
CA LEU A 272 0.63 9.56 -8.50
C LEU A 272 1.68 10.20 -7.59
N ILE A 273 2.48 11.14 -8.09
CA ILE A 273 3.48 11.85 -7.28
C ILE A 273 2.80 12.74 -6.21
N LYS A 274 1.65 13.38 -6.50
CA LYS A 274 0.90 14.14 -5.49
C LYS A 274 0.41 13.22 -4.37
N VAL A 275 -0.10 12.05 -4.71
CA VAL A 275 -0.55 11.06 -3.72
C VAL A 275 0.62 10.54 -2.88
N LEU A 276 1.78 10.28 -3.51
CA LEU A 276 3.00 9.93 -2.79
C LEU A 276 3.41 11.03 -1.79
N GLY A 277 3.35 12.30 -2.21
CA GLY A 277 3.60 13.43 -1.31
C GLY A 277 2.63 13.48 -0.13
N ILE A 278 1.35 13.19 -0.35
CA ILE A 278 0.35 13.11 0.72
C ILE A 278 0.66 11.95 1.67
N SER A 279 1.09 10.78 1.17
CA SER A 279 1.54 9.65 1.99
C SER A 279 2.65 10.06 2.97
N ILE A 280 3.66 10.78 2.46
CA ILE A 280 4.78 11.26 3.27
C ILE A 280 4.31 12.29 4.30
N VAL A 281 3.53 13.28 3.87
CA VAL A 281 2.98 14.31 4.77
C VAL A 281 2.12 13.66 5.86
N ALA A 282 1.29 12.67 5.52
CA ALA A 282 0.48 11.95 6.49
C ALA A 282 1.34 11.24 7.55
N TYR A 283 2.45 10.62 7.16
CA TYR A 283 3.38 10.01 8.10
C TYR A 283 3.90 11.00 9.15
N PHE A 284 4.36 12.16 8.70
CA PHE A 284 4.94 13.17 9.58
C PHE A 284 3.88 13.97 10.37
N ALA A 285 2.72 14.26 9.76
CA ALA A 285 1.65 15.01 10.40
C ALA A 285 1.00 14.27 11.57
N PHE A 286 0.96 12.95 11.49
CA PHE A 286 0.37 12.09 12.53
C PHE A 286 1.42 11.37 13.39
N ALA A 287 2.67 11.83 13.38
CA ALA A 287 3.79 11.17 14.06
C ALA A 287 3.61 11.01 15.56
N SER A 288 2.84 11.89 16.23
CA SER A 288 2.44 11.75 17.63
C SER A 288 1.55 10.52 17.89
N PHE A 289 0.97 9.94 16.83
CA PHE A 289 0.10 8.75 16.88
C PHE A 289 0.65 7.68 15.93
N PRO A 290 1.64 6.88 16.34
CA PRO A 290 2.41 6.00 15.45
C PRO A 290 1.56 5.05 14.61
N ILE A 291 0.54 4.43 15.20
CA ILE A 291 -0.36 3.49 14.50
C ILE A 291 -1.13 4.21 13.38
N MET A 292 -1.66 5.42 13.67
CA MET A 292 -2.40 6.22 12.70
C MET A 292 -1.48 6.74 11.59
N SER A 293 -0.30 7.23 11.97
CA SER A 293 0.75 7.69 11.05
C SER A 293 1.11 6.61 10.02
N MET A 294 1.44 5.40 10.50
CA MET A 294 1.77 4.28 9.63
C MET A 294 0.60 3.88 8.73
N ARG A 295 -0.59 3.66 9.29
CA ARG A 295 -1.77 3.23 8.50
C ARG A 295 -2.17 4.21 7.41
N LEU A 296 -2.15 5.52 7.70
CA LEU A 296 -2.46 6.55 6.69
C LEU A 296 -1.38 6.60 5.61
N SER A 297 -0.11 6.56 6.03
CA SER A 297 1.00 6.57 5.09
C SER A 297 0.99 5.33 4.19
N GLU A 298 0.70 4.15 4.72
CA GLU A 298 0.60 2.89 3.97
C GLU A 298 -0.56 2.91 2.98
N LEU A 299 -1.73 3.41 3.40
CA LEU A 299 -2.92 3.45 2.55
C LEU A 299 -2.70 4.35 1.32
N TYR A 300 -2.17 5.56 1.51
CA TYR A 300 -1.77 6.43 0.41
C TYR A 300 -0.53 5.93 -0.32
N GLY A 301 0.36 5.23 0.39
CA GLY A 301 1.64 4.73 -0.10
C GLY A 301 1.54 3.60 -1.12
N ILE A 302 0.35 3.03 -1.36
CA ILE A 302 0.14 2.02 -2.41
C ILE A 302 0.65 2.49 -3.79
N VAL A 303 0.72 3.80 -4.04
CA VAL A 303 1.25 4.36 -5.29
C VAL A 303 2.74 4.12 -5.49
N GLU A 304 3.48 3.75 -4.44
CA GLU A 304 4.90 3.40 -4.51
C GLU A 304 5.15 2.24 -5.48
N ILE A 305 4.19 1.33 -5.61
CA ILE A 305 4.22 0.22 -6.57
C ILE A 305 4.43 0.71 -8.01
N VAL A 306 3.88 1.88 -8.33
CA VAL A 306 3.98 2.46 -9.67
C VAL A 306 5.06 3.53 -9.75
N THR A 307 5.20 4.36 -8.71
CA THR A 307 6.09 5.53 -8.75
C THR A 307 7.57 5.17 -8.62
N PHE A 308 7.95 4.21 -7.76
CA PHE A 308 9.36 3.82 -7.61
C PHE A 308 9.92 3.15 -8.87
N PRO A 309 9.21 2.22 -9.53
CA PRO A 309 9.67 1.71 -10.82
C PRO A 309 9.91 2.76 -11.89
N CYS A 310 9.26 3.93 -11.82
CA CYS A 310 9.44 5.01 -12.79
C CYS A 310 10.87 5.58 -12.82
N LEU A 311 11.70 5.30 -11.83
CA LEU A 311 13.12 5.67 -11.82
C LEU A 311 13.89 5.17 -13.06
N ILE A 312 13.45 4.05 -13.66
CA ILE A 312 14.10 3.52 -14.88
C ILE A 312 13.98 4.46 -16.09
N PHE A 313 13.00 5.36 -16.09
CA PHE A 313 12.81 6.32 -17.18
C PHE A 313 13.75 7.52 -17.07
N THR A 314 14.45 7.67 -15.96
CA THR A 314 15.32 8.82 -15.65
C THR A 314 16.80 8.45 -15.52
N ILE A 315 17.11 7.15 -15.46
CA ILE A 315 18.47 6.61 -15.29
C ILE A 315 18.89 5.90 -16.57
N SER A 316 20.05 6.27 -17.10
CA SER A 316 20.67 5.63 -18.28
C SER A 316 22.00 4.99 -17.89
N PRO A 317 22.28 3.73 -18.34
CA PRO A 317 21.39 2.83 -19.07
C PRO A 317 20.26 2.26 -18.19
N LYS A 318 19.11 1.88 -18.79
CA LYS A 318 17.91 1.40 -18.08
C LYS A 318 18.18 0.25 -17.11
N ILE A 319 19.14 -0.63 -17.43
CA ILE A 319 19.51 -1.75 -16.55
C ILE A 319 20.03 -1.27 -15.18
N VAL A 320 20.74 -0.14 -15.11
CA VAL A 320 21.21 0.44 -13.85
C VAL A 320 20.01 0.89 -13.02
N GLY A 321 19.03 1.57 -13.63
CA GLY A 321 17.79 1.95 -12.97
C GLY A 321 17.01 0.73 -12.45
N ARG A 322 16.93 -0.36 -13.23
CA ARG A 322 16.30 -1.62 -12.80
C ARG A 322 16.98 -2.21 -11.58
N LEU A 323 18.30 -2.38 -11.64
CA LEU A 323 19.09 -2.92 -10.53
C LEU A 323 18.95 -2.06 -9.27
N PHE A 324 18.93 -0.75 -9.42
CA PHE A 324 18.74 0.17 -8.29
C PHE A 324 17.37 -0.03 -7.61
N VAL A 325 16.29 -0.10 -8.38
CA VAL A 325 14.96 -0.39 -7.83
C VAL A 325 14.91 -1.79 -7.19
N CYS A 326 15.52 -2.79 -7.82
CA CYS A 326 15.59 -4.15 -7.27
C CYS A 326 16.32 -4.20 -5.92
N ILE A 327 17.44 -3.48 -5.77
CA ILE A 327 18.19 -3.43 -4.51
C ILE A 327 17.36 -2.78 -3.41
N ILE A 328 16.68 -1.67 -3.70
CA ILE A 328 15.83 -1.00 -2.71
C ILE A 328 14.68 -1.92 -2.28
N ALA A 329 14.00 -2.54 -3.23
CA ALA A 329 12.92 -3.47 -2.94
C ALA A 329 13.40 -4.65 -2.07
N LEU A 330 14.60 -5.20 -2.33
CA LEU A 330 15.19 -6.26 -1.49
C LEU A 330 15.49 -5.77 -0.07
N ILE A 331 16.00 -4.55 0.09
CA ILE A 331 16.25 -3.96 1.41
C ILE A 331 14.94 -3.80 2.18
N GLU A 332 13.86 -3.35 1.52
CA GLU A 332 12.51 -3.25 2.12
C GLU A 332 11.99 -4.61 2.56
N LEU A 333 12.15 -5.67 1.75
CA LEU A 333 11.75 -7.02 2.14
C LEU A 333 12.51 -7.50 3.38
N ILE A 334 13.84 -7.36 3.40
CA ILE A 334 14.66 -7.76 4.54
C ILE A 334 14.22 -7.00 5.80
N TYR A 335 13.95 -5.71 5.68
CA TYR A 335 13.48 -4.90 6.79
C TYR A 335 12.11 -5.38 7.30
N ASN A 336 11.16 -5.64 6.42
CA ASN A 336 9.82 -6.11 6.79
C ASN A 336 9.84 -7.50 7.43
N LEU A 337 10.70 -8.40 6.97
CA LEU A 337 10.79 -9.75 7.52
C LEU A 337 11.64 -9.82 8.78
N ALA A 338 12.81 -9.18 8.82
CA ALA A 338 13.77 -9.32 9.91
C ALA A 338 13.54 -8.33 11.08
N ILE A 339 13.10 -7.09 10.78
CA ILE A 339 12.94 -6.03 11.77
C ILE A 339 11.47 -5.88 12.17
N ASN A 340 10.58 -5.76 11.20
CA ASN A 340 9.14 -5.64 11.48
C ASN A 340 8.50 -6.99 11.85
N GLN A 341 9.15 -8.10 11.58
CA GLN A 341 8.68 -9.47 11.89
C GLN A 341 7.21 -9.67 11.47
N LEU A 342 6.86 -9.26 10.25
CA LEU A 342 5.48 -9.33 9.75
C LEU A 342 4.97 -10.77 9.65
N LEU A 343 5.87 -11.72 9.39
CA LEU A 343 5.56 -13.13 9.17
C LEU A 343 6.28 -14.00 10.19
N ASN A 344 5.58 -15.02 10.64
CA ASN A 344 6.11 -16.07 11.53
C ASN A 344 6.40 -17.32 10.69
N PHE A 345 7.66 -17.65 10.51
CA PHE A 345 8.08 -18.81 9.70
C PHE A 345 8.18 -20.11 10.51
N ASP A 346 7.99 -20.03 11.83
CA ASP A 346 7.99 -21.17 12.74
C ASP A 346 6.57 -21.73 12.98
N ALA A 347 5.55 -21.11 12.37
CA ALA A 347 4.14 -21.51 12.46
C ALA A 347 3.77 -22.66 11.52
#